data_0d16afaa658485d885b143c9b863c7c6
#
_entry.id   0d16afaa658485d885b143c9b863c7c6
#
_cell.length_a   1.000
_cell.length_b   1.000
_cell.length_c   1.000
_cell.angle_alpha   90.00
_cell.angle_beta   90.00
_cell.angle_gamma   90.00
#
_symmetry.space_group_name_H-M   'P 1'
#
loop_
_entity.id
_entity.type
_entity.pdbx_description
1 polymer ?
#
loop_
_entity_poly.entity_id
_entity_poly.type
_entity_poly.pdbx_seq_one_letter_code
_entity_poly.pdbx_strand_id
1 'polypeptide(L)'
;MKVFLIDAYDSFVFIISQYLEQLGLETHVERNDVPDLIERIEAYAPDFCVLGPGPGHPREAGYIEVIRHFKGRMPILGVCLGHQAIGLAFGGSVIRASHVMHGKISTINNDGQGVYTHTEGRSIKATRYHSLIIENQGLPRELAVTSTSADDGYIMGVRHAIEGVQFHPESILTEDGLGIFKSFIEQHCRPSGL
;
A
#
# COMPACT_ATOMS: atom_id res chain seq x y z
N MET A 1 18.90 2.05 4.64
CA MET A 1 17.98 1.82 3.51
C MET A 1 17.23 3.10 3.21
N LYS A 2 16.99 3.37 1.93
CA LYS A 2 16.28 4.55 1.42
C LYS A 2 14.90 4.19 0.95
N VAL A 3 13.93 5.02 1.27
CA VAL A 3 12.55 4.86 0.78
C VAL A 3 12.05 6.12 0.11
N PHE A 4 11.37 5.96 -1.01
CA PHE A 4 10.69 7.05 -1.70
C PHE A 4 9.18 6.94 -1.43
N LEU A 5 8.62 7.89 -0.69
CA LEU A 5 7.21 7.96 -0.33
C LEU A 5 6.50 8.99 -1.20
N ILE A 6 5.57 8.54 -2.01
CA ILE A 6 4.80 9.43 -2.89
C ILE A 6 3.52 9.85 -2.17
N ASP A 7 3.34 11.16 -2.08
CA ASP A 7 2.22 11.81 -1.41
C ASP A 7 1.19 12.33 -2.43
N ALA A 8 -0.01 11.76 -2.42
CA ALA A 8 -1.15 12.24 -3.19
C ALA A 8 -2.03 13.22 -2.39
N TYR A 9 -1.40 14.15 -1.66
CA TYR A 9 -2.10 15.17 -0.87
C TYR A 9 -2.93 14.63 0.30
N ASP A 10 -2.38 13.63 1.00
CA ASP A 10 -3.02 13.05 2.18
C ASP A 10 -2.33 13.51 3.48
N SER A 11 -3.14 13.81 4.49
CA SER A 11 -2.63 14.26 5.79
C SER A 11 -1.90 13.17 6.58
N PHE A 12 -2.11 11.89 6.27
CA PHE A 12 -1.48 10.76 6.95
C PHE A 12 -0.11 10.37 6.39
N VAL A 13 0.29 10.90 5.23
CA VAL A 13 1.58 10.57 4.59
C VAL A 13 2.76 10.82 5.51
N PHE A 14 2.76 11.94 6.27
CA PHE A 14 3.84 12.23 7.21
C PHE A 14 3.88 11.29 8.42
N ILE A 15 2.77 10.65 8.78
CA ILE A 15 2.75 9.60 9.79
C ILE A 15 3.40 8.33 9.24
N ILE A 16 3.15 7.99 7.95
CA ILE A 16 3.86 6.91 7.26
C ILE A 16 5.37 7.19 7.27
N SER A 17 5.80 8.42 6.93
CA SER A 17 7.21 8.83 6.99
C SER A 17 7.81 8.59 8.37
N GLN A 18 7.12 9.03 9.43
CA GLN A 18 7.56 8.82 10.81
C GLN A 18 7.70 7.33 11.17
N TYR A 19 6.80 6.47 10.73
CA TYR A 19 6.89 5.03 10.96
C TYR A 19 8.11 4.42 10.24
N LEU A 20 8.37 4.83 9.00
CA LEU A 20 9.53 4.39 8.25
C LEU A 20 10.85 4.87 8.88
N GLU A 21 10.90 6.12 9.34
CA GLU A 21 12.03 6.68 10.07
C GLU A 21 12.27 5.99 11.41
N GLN A 22 11.19 5.64 12.13
CA GLN A 22 11.27 4.85 13.37
C GLN A 22 11.87 3.45 13.13
N LEU A 23 11.67 2.88 11.95
CA LEU A 23 12.29 1.63 11.51
C LEU A 23 13.75 1.83 11.02
N GLY A 24 14.31 3.03 11.13
CA GLY A 24 15.70 3.35 10.77
C GLY A 24 15.92 3.62 9.28
N LEU A 25 14.89 4.01 8.55
CA LEU A 25 14.97 4.29 7.12
C LEU A 25 15.18 5.78 6.85
N GLU A 26 15.92 6.09 5.78
CA GLU A 26 16.02 7.41 5.19
C GLU A 26 14.82 7.61 4.25
N THR A 27 13.87 8.48 4.64
CA THR A 27 12.63 8.68 3.90
C THR A 27 12.65 9.99 3.11
N HIS A 28 12.44 9.91 1.80
CA HIS A 28 12.17 11.06 0.94
C HIS A 28 10.69 11.10 0.60
N VAL A 29 10.04 12.24 0.86
CA VAL A 29 8.62 12.46 0.54
C VAL A 29 8.53 13.41 -0.64
N GLU A 30 7.80 13.01 -1.69
CA GLU A 30 7.58 13.84 -2.89
C GLU A 30 6.10 13.80 -3.28
N ARG A 31 5.59 14.89 -3.84
CA ARG A 31 4.21 14.94 -4.36
C ARG A 31 4.05 14.10 -5.63
N ASN A 32 2.88 13.54 -5.81
CA ASN A 32 2.55 12.68 -6.96
C ASN A 32 2.46 13.44 -8.30
N ASP A 33 2.26 14.75 -8.26
CA ASP A 33 2.05 15.61 -9.42
C ASP A 33 3.28 16.43 -9.84
N VAL A 34 4.45 16.13 -9.23
CA VAL A 34 5.69 16.79 -9.66
C VAL A 34 6.08 16.34 -11.07
N PRO A 35 6.64 17.24 -11.89
CA PRO A 35 7.22 16.85 -13.18
C PRO A 35 8.34 15.83 -12.99
N ASP A 36 8.47 14.91 -13.94
CA ASP A 36 9.55 13.93 -14.02
C ASP A 36 9.67 13.04 -12.75
N LEU A 37 8.51 12.66 -12.16
CA LEU A 37 8.47 11.86 -10.92
C LEU A 37 9.26 10.55 -11.05
N ILE A 38 9.16 9.86 -12.17
CA ILE A 38 9.89 8.59 -12.42
C ILE A 38 11.40 8.83 -12.40
N GLU A 39 11.88 9.85 -13.10
CA GLU A 39 13.28 10.23 -13.15
C GLU A 39 13.81 10.65 -11.77
N ARG A 40 12.98 11.32 -10.96
CA ARG A 40 13.31 11.69 -9.57
C ARG A 40 13.46 10.45 -8.69
N ILE A 41 12.58 9.46 -8.83
CA ILE A 41 12.68 8.18 -8.12
C ILE A 41 13.97 7.45 -8.54
N GLU A 42 14.27 7.39 -9.84
CA GLU A 42 15.50 6.76 -10.33
C GLU A 42 16.77 7.49 -9.83
N ALA A 43 16.77 8.81 -9.84
CA ALA A 43 17.90 9.63 -9.34
C ALA A 43 18.13 9.48 -7.83
N TYR A 44 17.06 9.35 -7.04
CA TYR A 44 17.15 9.11 -5.60
C TYR A 44 17.68 7.70 -5.29
N ALA A 45 17.42 6.74 -6.20
CA ALA A 45 17.81 5.34 -6.09
C ALA A 45 17.36 4.70 -4.75
N PRO A 46 16.05 4.64 -4.46
CA PRO A 46 15.54 4.05 -3.24
C PRO A 46 15.63 2.52 -3.26
N ASP A 47 15.68 1.90 -2.08
CA ASP A 47 15.57 0.45 -1.92
C ASP A 47 14.14 -0.04 -2.19
N PHE A 48 13.14 0.80 -1.93
CA PHE A 48 11.73 0.56 -2.28
C PHE A 48 10.92 1.86 -2.34
N CYS A 49 9.72 1.76 -2.89
CA CYS A 49 8.78 2.88 -3.00
C CYS A 49 7.49 2.59 -2.21
N VAL A 50 6.94 3.63 -1.58
CA VAL A 50 5.60 3.60 -0.99
C VAL A 50 4.69 4.54 -1.78
N LEU A 51 3.59 4.00 -2.32
CA LEU A 51 2.52 4.77 -2.92
C LEU A 51 1.53 5.12 -1.82
N GLY A 52 1.52 6.36 -1.38
CA GLY A 52 0.75 6.83 -0.24
C GLY A 52 -0.76 6.88 -0.49
N PRO A 53 -1.53 7.11 0.57
CA PRO A 53 -2.95 7.42 0.47
C PRO A 53 -3.19 8.76 -0.23
N GLY A 54 -4.44 9.03 -0.60
CA GLY A 54 -4.83 10.30 -1.19
C GLY A 54 -6.29 10.32 -1.61
N PRO A 55 -6.83 11.51 -1.89
CA PRO A 55 -8.17 11.69 -2.43
C PRO A 55 -8.25 11.33 -3.91
N GLY A 56 -9.47 11.28 -4.43
CA GLY A 56 -9.75 11.11 -5.85
C GLY A 56 -9.73 9.68 -6.34
N HIS A 57 -9.45 9.51 -7.63
CA HIS A 57 -9.44 8.21 -8.27
C HIS A 57 -7.99 7.78 -8.60
N PRO A 58 -7.61 6.51 -8.40
CA PRO A 58 -6.22 6.06 -8.60
C PRO A 58 -5.70 6.21 -10.05
N ARG A 59 -6.59 6.37 -11.05
CA ARG A 59 -6.19 6.68 -12.43
C ARG A 59 -5.55 8.06 -12.58
N GLU A 60 -5.88 8.99 -11.70
CA GLU A 60 -5.46 10.40 -11.76
C GLU A 60 -4.22 10.68 -10.90
N ALA A 61 -3.82 9.70 -10.08
CA ALA A 61 -2.72 9.87 -9.13
C ALA A 61 -1.31 9.68 -9.72
N GLY A 62 -1.17 9.28 -11.01
CA GLY A 62 0.13 8.98 -11.61
C GLY A 62 0.77 7.66 -11.13
N TYR A 63 0.14 6.98 -10.19
CA TYR A 63 0.68 5.77 -9.57
C TYR A 63 0.78 4.58 -10.52
N ILE A 64 -0.14 4.49 -11.50
CA ILE A 64 -0.15 3.39 -12.48
C ILE A 64 1.13 3.40 -13.33
N GLU A 65 1.59 4.58 -13.73
CA GLU A 65 2.82 4.79 -14.48
C GLU A 65 4.04 4.37 -13.67
N VAL A 66 4.11 4.79 -12.39
CA VAL A 66 5.16 4.38 -11.44
C VAL A 66 5.18 2.85 -11.28
N ILE A 67 4.01 2.22 -11.06
CA ILE A 67 3.92 0.77 -10.93
C ILE A 67 4.42 0.07 -12.18
N ARG A 68 3.97 0.49 -13.37
CA ARG A 68 4.37 -0.12 -14.65
C ARG A 68 5.86 0.00 -14.91
N HIS A 69 6.46 1.12 -14.52
CA HIS A 69 7.88 1.36 -14.72
C HIS A 69 8.76 0.53 -13.79
N PHE A 70 8.37 0.42 -12.51
CA PHE A 70 9.21 -0.22 -11.49
C PHE A 70 8.80 -1.67 -11.14
N LYS A 71 7.67 -2.18 -11.62
CA LYS A 71 7.22 -3.57 -11.41
C LYS A 71 8.33 -4.56 -11.79
N GLY A 72 8.77 -5.38 -10.84
CA GLY A 72 9.86 -6.36 -11.02
C GLY A 72 11.27 -5.75 -10.99
N ARG A 73 11.43 -4.44 -10.83
CA ARG A 73 12.72 -3.74 -10.71
C ARG A 73 12.97 -3.25 -9.29
N MET A 74 11.92 -2.90 -8.58
CA MET A 74 11.96 -2.35 -7.23
C MET A 74 10.72 -2.80 -6.45
N PRO A 75 10.84 -3.14 -5.15
CA PRO A 75 9.66 -3.40 -4.31
C PRO A 75 8.78 -2.15 -4.19
N ILE A 76 7.46 -2.36 -4.19
CA ILE A 76 6.47 -1.29 -4.03
C ILE A 76 5.41 -1.71 -3.02
N LEU A 77 5.13 -0.84 -2.05
CA LEU A 77 4.00 -0.96 -1.13
C LEU A 77 2.96 0.11 -1.46
N GLY A 78 1.72 -0.28 -1.72
CA GLY A 78 0.60 0.65 -1.90
C GLY A 78 -0.28 0.75 -0.65
N VAL A 79 -0.56 1.96 -0.18
CA VAL A 79 -1.48 2.23 0.93
C VAL A 79 -2.71 2.96 0.40
N CYS A 80 -3.90 2.44 0.68
CA CYS A 80 -5.20 2.98 0.32
C CYS A 80 -5.31 3.29 -1.19
N LEU A 81 -5.10 4.53 -1.62
CA LEU A 81 -5.08 4.92 -3.04
C LEU A 81 -4.00 4.14 -3.83
N GLY A 82 -2.82 3.96 -3.23
CA GLY A 82 -1.74 3.16 -3.81
C GLY A 82 -2.12 1.70 -4.02
N HIS A 83 -2.84 1.07 -3.08
CA HIS A 83 -3.39 -0.28 -3.22
C HIS A 83 -4.38 -0.37 -4.39
N GLN A 84 -5.29 0.61 -4.52
CA GLN A 84 -6.24 0.66 -5.63
C GLN A 84 -5.53 0.82 -6.98
N ALA A 85 -4.47 1.62 -7.02
CA ALA A 85 -3.64 1.77 -8.22
C ALA A 85 -2.95 0.46 -8.62
N ILE A 86 -2.53 -0.37 -7.66
CA ILE A 86 -2.01 -1.71 -7.93
C ILE A 86 -3.08 -2.56 -8.63
N GLY A 87 -4.31 -2.60 -8.10
CA GLY A 87 -5.41 -3.32 -8.73
C GLY A 87 -5.61 -2.94 -10.20
N LEU A 88 -5.62 -1.62 -10.50
CA LEU A 88 -5.76 -1.12 -11.87
C LEU A 88 -4.54 -1.43 -12.75
N ALA A 89 -3.33 -1.31 -12.22
CA ALA A 89 -2.09 -1.55 -12.98
C ALA A 89 -1.96 -2.99 -13.46
N PHE A 90 -2.57 -3.93 -12.72
CA PHE A 90 -2.65 -5.34 -13.09
C PHE A 90 -3.86 -5.68 -13.95
N GLY A 91 -4.73 -4.72 -14.29
CA GLY A 91 -5.88 -4.91 -15.17
C GLY A 91 -7.19 -5.23 -14.44
N GLY A 92 -7.23 -5.12 -13.13
CA GLY A 92 -8.45 -5.17 -12.33
C GLY A 92 -9.29 -3.89 -12.46
N SER A 93 -10.43 -3.86 -11.78
CA SER A 93 -11.33 -2.72 -11.72
C SER A 93 -11.35 -2.10 -10.32
N VAL A 94 -11.51 -0.78 -10.27
CA VAL A 94 -11.79 -0.04 -9.03
C VAL A 94 -13.17 0.56 -9.14
N ILE A 95 -14.01 0.24 -8.16
CA ILE A 95 -15.42 0.61 -8.14
C ILE A 95 -15.79 1.34 -6.85
N ARG A 96 -16.95 1.99 -6.84
CA ARG A 96 -17.48 2.60 -5.63
C ARG A 96 -17.97 1.53 -4.67
N ALA A 97 -17.53 1.61 -3.41
CA ALA A 97 -18.01 0.74 -2.34
C ALA A 97 -19.49 0.99 -2.05
N SER A 98 -20.26 -0.07 -1.76
CA SER A 98 -21.65 0.06 -1.33
C SER A 98 -21.76 0.81 0.00
N HIS A 99 -20.74 0.67 0.86
CA HIS A 99 -20.65 1.34 2.14
C HIS A 99 -19.37 2.17 2.20
N VAL A 100 -19.52 3.48 2.34
CA VAL A 100 -18.38 4.40 2.52
C VAL A 100 -17.81 4.21 3.92
N MET A 101 -16.50 4.01 3.99
CA MET A 101 -15.77 3.93 5.25
C MET A 101 -15.02 5.24 5.50
N HIS A 102 -15.25 5.83 6.67
CA HIS A 102 -14.59 7.07 7.08
C HIS A 102 -14.27 7.00 8.58
N GLY A 103 -13.01 6.68 8.91
CA GLY A 103 -12.56 6.53 10.29
C GLY A 103 -13.18 5.33 11.03
N LYS A 104 -13.66 4.33 10.30
CA LYS A 104 -14.26 3.12 10.89
C LYS A 104 -13.23 2.02 11.02
N ILE A 105 -13.31 1.27 12.11
CA ILE A 105 -12.49 0.09 12.35
C ILE A 105 -13.23 -1.13 11.83
N SER A 106 -12.52 -1.98 11.09
CA SER A 106 -13.00 -3.28 10.62
C SER A 106 -12.02 -4.38 11.03
N THR A 107 -12.53 -5.59 11.19
CA THR A 107 -11.70 -6.78 11.30
C THR A 107 -11.23 -7.20 9.90
N ILE A 108 -9.93 -7.28 9.70
CA ILE A 108 -9.29 -7.68 8.45
C ILE A 108 -8.72 -9.08 8.61
N ASN A 109 -9.33 -10.04 7.93
CA ASN A 109 -8.82 -11.40 7.85
C ASN A 109 -7.68 -11.45 6.82
N ASN A 110 -6.55 -12.04 7.18
CA ASN A 110 -5.34 -12.06 6.35
C ASN A 110 -4.74 -13.47 6.19
N ASP A 111 -3.84 -13.64 5.21
CA ASP A 111 -3.18 -14.91 4.93
C ASP A 111 -1.94 -15.18 5.82
N GLY A 112 -1.50 -14.21 6.62
CA GLY A 112 -0.32 -14.27 7.49
C GLY A 112 1.00 -14.31 6.74
N GLN A 113 1.04 -13.83 5.50
CA GLN A 113 2.23 -13.79 4.65
C GLN A 113 2.50 -12.35 4.16
N GLY A 114 3.70 -12.12 3.61
CA GLY A 114 4.08 -10.80 3.10
C GLY A 114 3.98 -9.74 4.20
N VAL A 115 3.23 -8.67 3.97
CA VAL A 115 3.03 -7.58 4.95
C VAL A 115 2.39 -8.03 6.27
N TYR A 116 1.81 -9.23 6.34
CA TYR A 116 1.17 -9.77 7.54
C TYR A 116 2.04 -10.74 8.36
N THR A 117 3.31 -10.93 8.01
CA THR A 117 4.18 -11.92 8.65
C THR A 117 4.41 -11.62 10.13
N HIS A 118 4.42 -10.36 10.54
CA HIS A 118 4.58 -9.94 11.93
C HIS A 118 3.26 -9.67 12.66
N THR A 119 2.12 -9.75 11.98
CA THR A 119 0.83 -9.57 12.66
C THR A 119 0.50 -10.78 13.54
N GLU A 120 0.03 -10.53 14.76
CA GLU A 120 -0.43 -11.59 15.66
C GLU A 120 -1.75 -12.19 15.15
N GLY A 121 -1.70 -13.45 14.71
CA GLY A 121 -2.86 -14.18 14.23
C GLY A 121 -3.24 -13.87 12.77
N ARG A 122 -4.42 -14.37 12.37
CA ARG A 122 -4.95 -14.26 11.00
C ARG A 122 -5.97 -13.12 10.82
N SER A 123 -6.11 -12.28 11.82
CA SER A 123 -6.98 -11.10 11.76
C SER A 123 -6.41 -9.96 12.58
N ILE A 124 -6.58 -8.74 12.10
CA ILE A 124 -6.23 -7.50 12.78
C ILE A 124 -7.41 -6.53 12.71
N LYS A 125 -7.50 -5.61 13.65
CA LYS A 125 -8.40 -4.46 13.53
C LYS A 125 -7.65 -3.33 12.82
N ALA A 126 -8.25 -2.79 11.77
CA ALA A 126 -7.64 -1.72 10.99
C ALA A 126 -8.63 -0.61 10.64
N THR A 127 -8.12 0.61 10.58
CA THR A 127 -8.89 1.80 10.24
C THR A 127 -9.03 1.95 8.72
N ARG A 128 -10.25 2.28 8.29
CA ARG A 128 -10.60 2.44 6.88
C ARG A 128 -11.11 3.86 6.62
N TYR A 129 -10.60 4.48 5.51
CA TYR A 129 -10.98 5.82 5.04
C TYR A 129 -11.20 5.80 3.52
N HIS A 130 -12.06 4.94 2.99
CA HIS A 130 -12.22 4.81 1.54
C HIS A 130 -13.68 4.70 1.10
N SER A 131 -13.95 5.24 -0.09
CA SER A 131 -15.21 5.10 -0.83
C SER A 131 -15.05 4.27 -2.10
N LEU A 132 -13.81 3.96 -2.47
CA LEU A 132 -13.46 3.11 -3.61
C LEU A 132 -12.82 1.82 -3.10
N ILE A 133 -12.96 0.76 -3.87
CA ILE A 133 -12.41 -0.58 -3.60
C ILE A 133 -11.96 -1.24 -4.90
N ILE A 134 -11.01 -2.16 -4.80
CA ILE A 134 -10.75 -3.11 -5.89
C ILE A 134 -11.94 -4.05 -5.97
N GLU A 135 -12.49 -4.21 -7.17
CA GLU A 135 -13.61 -5.12 -7.43
C GLU A 135 -13.18 -6.58 -7.29
N ASN A 136 -13.97 -7.38 -6.55
CA ASN A 136 -13.66 -8.80 -6.36
C ASN A 136 -13.80 -9.62 -7.65
N GLN A 137 -14.72 -9.19 -8.54
CA GLN A 137 -14.94 -9.87 -9.81
C GLN A 137 -13.93 -9.38 -10.86
N GLY A 138 -13.40 -10.31 -11.65
CA GLY A 138 -12.47 -9.96 -12.73
C GLY A 138 -11.06 -9.58 -12.28
N LEU A 139 -10.69 -9.82 -11.01
CA LEU A 139 -9.33 -9.62 -10.56
C LEU A 139 -8.39 -10.58 -11.32
N PRO A 140 -7.28 -10.07 -11.89
CA PRO A 140 -6.31 -10.91 -12.59
C PRO A 140 -5.75 -12.01 -11.68
N ARG A 141 -5.62 -13.23 -12.21
CA ARG A 141 -5.17 -14.40 -11.43
C ARG A 141 -3.75 -14.26 -10.85
N GLU A 142 -2.93 -13.42 -11.46
CA GLU A 142 -1.57 -13.13 -11.01
C GLU A 142 -1.54 -12.25 -9.74
N LEU A 143 -2.62 -11.53 -9.44
CA LEU A 143 -2.72 -10.68 -8.26
C LEU A 143 -3.46 -11.42 -7.14
N ALA A 144 -2.72 -11.97 -6.20
CA ALA A 144 -3.28 -12.70 -5.07
C ALA A 144 -4.02 -11.75 -4.10
N VAL A 145 -5.22 -12.13 -3.66
CA VAL A 145 -5.90 -11.47 -2.54
C VAL A 145 -5.30 -12.00 -1.24
N THR A 146 -4.72 -11.11 -0.44
CA THR A 146 -4.01 -11.44 0.81
C THR A 146 -4.84 -11.17 2.05
N SER A 147 -5.83 -10.29 1.94
CA SER A 147 -6.76 -10.01 3.04
C SER A 147 -8.10 -9.48 2.56
N THR A 148 -9.11 -9.69 3.40
CA THR A 148 -10.49 -9.22 3.19
C THR A 148 -11.07 -8.68 4.49
N SER A 149 -12.01 -7.75 4.37
CA SER A 149 -12.79 -7.28 5.52
C SER A 149 -13.84 -8.32 5.92
N ALA A 150 -13.93 -8.60 7.22
CA ALA A 150 -14.96 -9.49 7.76
C ALA A 150 -16.38 -8.90 7.67
N ASP A 151 -16.50 -7.58 7.61
CA ASP A 151 -17.79 -6.88 7.66
C ASP A 151 -18.52 -6.91 6.31
N ASP A 152 -17.78 -6.73 5.21
CA ASP A 152 -18.34 -6.52 3.86
C ASP A 152 -17.68 -7.36 2.77
N GLY A 153 -16.63 -8.13 3.10
CA GLY A 153 -15.92 -9.01 2.17
C GLY A 153 -15.06 -8.29 1.13
N TYR A 154 -14.86 -6.98 1.26
CA TYR A 154 -14.03 -6.22 0.34
C TYR A 154 -12.56 -6.64 0.43
N ILE A 155 -11.87 -6.60 -0.71
CA ILE A 155 -10.43 -6.83 -0.77
C ILE A 155 -9.72 -5.73 0.03
N MET A 156 -8.94 -6.16 1.03
CA MET A 156 -8.16 -5.28 1.91
C MET A 156 -6.66 -5.44 1.71
N GLY A 157 -6.22 -6.42 0.95
CA GLY A 157 -4.82 -6.61 0.61
C GLY A 157 -4.65 -7.39 -0.68
N VAL A 158 -3.61 -7.05 -1.44
CA VAL A 158 -3.21 -7.74 -2.67
C VAL A 158 -1.70 -7.93 -2.69
N ARG A 159 -1.23 -9.00 -3.36
CA ARG A 159 0.20 -9.31 -3.52
C ARG A 159 0.50 -9.92 -4.88
N HIS A 160 1.65 -9.51 -5.43
CA HIS A 160 2.39 -10.11 -6.54
C HIS A 160 3.89 -9.91 -6.25
N ALA A 161 4.68 -9.31 -7.15
CA ALA A 161 6.02 -8.78 -6.85
C ALA A 161 5.98 -7.45 -6.06
N ILE A 162 4.80 -6.91 -5.88
CA ILE A 162 4.47 -5.70 -5.10
C ILE A 162 3.29 -6.01 -4.21
N GLU A 163 3.13 -5.26 -3.12
CA GLU A 163 2.02 -5.46 -2.18
C GLU A 163 1.20 -4.20 -1.96
N GLY A 164 -0.06 -4.36 -1.57
CA GLY A 164 -0.91 -3.23 -1.23
C GLY A 164 -1.92 -3.56 -0.15
N VAL A 165 -2.21 -2.57 0.70
CA VAL A 165 -3.25 -2.63 1.74
C VAL A 165 -4.25 -1.49 1.57
N GLN A 166 -5.55 -1.80 1.65
CA GLN A 166 -6.63 -0.81 1.49
C GLN A 166 -6.84 0.03 2.74
N PHE A 167 -6.56 -0.52 3.90
CA PHE A 167 -6.65 0.18 5.19
C PHE A 167 -5.44 1.09 5.42
N HIS A 168 -5.47 1.86 6.51
CA HIS A 168 -4.41 2.78 6.90
C HIS A 168 -3.58 2.17 8.04
N PRO A 169 -2.42 1.54 7.75
CA PRO A 169 -1.56 0.96 8.77
C PRO A 169 -0.96 2.03 9.70
N GLU A 170 -0.82 3.27 9.22
CA GLU A 170 -0.29 4.40 9.99
C GLU A 170 -1.29 4.98 10.99
N SER A 171 -2.57 4.60 10.90
CA SER A 171 -3.59 5.08 11.85
C SER A 171 -3.37 4.48 13.23
N ILE A 172 -3.45 5.31 14.27
CA ILE A 172 -3.28 4.89 15.68
C ILE A 172 -4.28 3.82 16.13
N LEU A 173 -5.41 3.70 15.44
CA LEU A 173 -6.44 2.70 15.71
C LEU A 173 -6.25 1.41 14.91
N THR A 174 -5.21 1.31 14.09
CA THR A 174 -4.83 0.08 13.40
C THR A 174 -3.90 -0.73 14.29
N GLU A 175 -4.30 -1.97 14.59
CA GLU A 175 -3.47 -2.90 15.36
C GLU A 175 -2.21 -3.26 14.56
N ASP A 176 -1.05 -3.18 15.23
CA ASP A 176 0.27 -3.53 14.68
C ASP A 176 0.60 -2.88 13.32
N GLY A 177 0.19 -1.62 13.14
CA GLY A 177 0.44 -0.91 11.88
C GLY A 177 1.93 -0.80 11.53
N LEU A 178 2.81 -0.63 12.53
CA LEU A 178 4.26 -0.64 12.33
C LEU A 178 4.76 -2.02 11.85
N GLY A 179 4.15 -3.11 12.32
CA GLY A 179 4.45 -4.47 11.90
C GLY A 179 4.17 -4.72 10.41
N ILE A 180 3.17 -4.05 9.82
CA ILE A 180 2.90 -4.10 8.37
C ILE A 180 4.11 -3.59 7.57
N PHE A 181 4.66 -2.41 7.93
CA PHE A 181 5.83 -1.85 7.26
C PHE A 181 7.08 -2.70 7.51
N LYS A 182 7.28 -3.16 8.75
CA LYS A 182 8.40 -4.04 9.10
C LYS A 182 8.37 -5.34 8.31
N SER A 183 7.20 -5.98 8.21
CA SER A 183 7.01 -7.21 7.43
C SER A 183 7.36 -6.99 5.96
N PHE A 184 6.88 -5.90 5.36
CA PHE A 184 7.19 -5.57 3.97
C PHE A 184 8.69 -5.43 3.73
N ILE A 185 9.40 -4.68 4.59
CA ILE A 185 10.84 -4.46 4.49
C ILE A 185 11.60 -5.80 4.58
N GLU A 186 11.22 -6.64 5.53
CA GLU A 186 11.89 -7.92 5.75
C GLU A 186 11.65 -8.94 4.62
N GLN A 187 10.48 -8.89 3.97
CA GLN A 187 10.16 -9.81 2.89
C GLN A 187 10.75 -9.38 1.55
N HIS A 188 10.83 -8.08 1.27
CA HIS A 188 11.14 -7.56 -0.05
C HIS A 188 12.47 -6.82 -0.17
N CYS A 189 13.02 -6.32 0.93
CA CYS A 189 14.14 -5.40 0.92
C CYS A 189 15.40 -5.93 1.60
N ARG A 190 15.43 -7.18 2.07
CA ARG A 190 16.66 -7.78 2.58
C ARG A 190 17.63 -8.05 1.45
N PRO A 191 18.94 -7.75 1.61
CA PRO A 191 19.94 -8.24 0.68
C PRO A 191 19.85 -9.76 0.61
N SER A 192 19.77 -10.29 -0.62
CA SER A 192 19.85 -11.74 -0.87
C SER A 192 21.23 -12.21 -0.42
N GLY A 193 21.35 -12.77 0.77
CA GLY A 193 22.58 -13.39 1.26
C GLY A 193 23.09 -12.89 2.61
N LEU A 194 22.64 -13.50 3.66
CA LEU A 194 23.42 -13.92 4.83
C LEU A 194 22.95 -15.30 5.24
#